data_402c1851ed5f0756ba3b461ef15b93ec
#
_entry.id   402c1851ed5f0756ba3b461ef15b93ec
#
_cell.length_a   1.000
_cell.length_b   1.000
_cell.length_c   1.000
_cell.angle_alpha   90.00
_cell.angle_beta   90.00
_cell.angle_gamma   90.00
#
_symmetry.space_group_name_H-M   'P 1'
#
loop_
_entity.id
_entity.type
_entity.pdbx_description
1 polymer ?
#
loop_
_entity_poly.entity_id
_entity_poly.type
_entity_poly.pdbx_seq_one_letter_code
_entity_poly.pdbx_strand_id
1 'polypeptide(L)'
;YVMQKDKLVLEDYETFSVRGKNRIVIFPNVPFWIAVTETGFKALEEMRKNGDKVKVAQKLYGKSEKEQVEEINKFFLPLEESNVLHSTLKGNVVTNRKVLKPNKITFLQTMRCNLRCRHCCVADMPNQNLESMSLDKAKKALDRCLLIMDEKEKGLSFLGGEPLCGEKFPELVEYARSLGFKVGLSTNGTLVDEAFARMAKKNNINVQISLDGTDRESHEFVRGKGTWDSVISAIRLLNKYCVDIQTNLV
;
A
#
# COMPACT_ATOMS: atom_id res chain seq x y z
N TYR A 1 -17.60 34.26 34.62
CA TYR A 1 -17.26 32.94 34.04
C TYR A 1 -17.11 33.14 32.54
N VAL A 2 -15.87 33.24 32.06
CA VAL A 2 -15.57 33.22 30.62
C VAL A 2 -15.67 31.76 30.21
N MET A 3 -16.73 31.39 29.48
CA MET A 3 -16.84 30.09 28.88
C MET A 3 -15.62 29.92 27.93
N GLN A 4 -14.73 29.02 28.28
CA GLN A 4 -13.61 28.64 27.42
C GLN A 4 -14.20 28.11 26.10
N LYS A 5 -13.99 28.82 25.00
CA LYS A 5 -14.45 28.35 23.68
C LYS A 5 -13.81 27.02 23.38
N ASP A 6 -14.64 26.04 23.05
CA ASP A 6 -14.18 24.72 22.62
C ASP A 6 -13.29 24.88 21.39
N LYS A 7 -12.06 24.39 21.48
CA LYS A 7 -11.08 24.45 20.39
C LYS A 7 -10.88 23.06 19.86
N LEU A 8 -10.98 22.92 18.55
CA LEU A 8 -10.67 21.66 17.88
C LEU A 8 -9.17 21.52 17.69
N VAL A 9 -8.65 20.31 17.93
CA VAL A 9 -7.26 19.94 17.72
C VAL A 9 -7.20 18.92 16.60
N LEU A 10 -6.37 19.22 15.61
CA LEU A 10 -6.05 18.30 14.52
C LEU A 10 -4.76 17.56 14.88
N GLU A 11 -4.79 16.23 14.79
CA GLU A 11 -3.62 15.37 14.98
C GLU A 11 -2.49 15.70 14.01
N ASP A 12 -1.26 15.39 14.41
CA ASP A 12 -0.09 15.55 13.54
C ASP A 12 -0.19 14.65 12.31
N TYR A 13 0.28 15.17 11.18
CA TYR A 13 0.19 14.47 9.89
C TYR A 13 1.43 14.66 9.03
N GLU A 14 1.65 13.69 8.14
CA GLU A 14 2.63 13.75 7.05
C GLU A 14 1.91 13.94 5.71
N THR A 15 2.60 14.58 4.74
CA THR A 15 2.00 14.87 3.44
C THR A 15 2.87 14.37 2.30
N PHE A 16 2.21 13.83 1.28
CA PHE A 16 2.84 13.34 0.06
C PHE A 16 2.15 13.96 -1.15
N SER A 17 2.93 14.56 -2.05
CA SER A 17 2.41 15.08 -3.31
C SER A 17 2.09 13.94 -4.28
N VAL A 18 0.92 13.99 -4.89
CA VAL A 18 0.48 13.07 -5.95
C VAL A 18 0.42 13.85 -7.27
N ARG A 19 0.22 13.16 -8.40
CA ARG A 19 0.07 13.82 -9.70
C ARG A 19 -0.98 14.93 -9.66
N GLY A 20 -0.63 16.10 -10.16
CA GLY A 20 -1.46 17.31 -10.11
C GLY A 20 -1.26 18.07 -8.78
N LYS A 21 -2.30 18.83 -8.39
CA LYS A 21 -2.31 19.61 -7.15
C LYS A 21 -2.89 18.88 -5.94
N ASN A 22 -3.03 17.55 -6.04
CA ASN A 22 -3.57 16.73 -4.94
C ASN A 22 -2.47 16.26 -4.00
N ARG A 23 -2.83 16.05 -2.74
CA ARG A 23 -1.94 15.51 -1.69
C ARG A 23 -2.61 14.35 -0.97
N ILE A 24 -1.80 13.39 -0.56
CA ILE A 24 -2.20 12.40 0.44
C ILE A 24 -1.71 12.91 1.78
N VAL A 25 -2.59 12.94 2.75
CA VAL A 25 -2.32 13.31 4.14
C VAL A 25 -2.50 12.07 4.98
N ILE A 26 -1.46 11.69 5.72
CA ILE A 26 -1.46 10.50 6.59
C ILE A 26 -1.30 10.97 8.03
N PHE A 27 -2.14 10.46 8.91
CA PHE A 27 -2.08 10.72 10.34
C PHE A 27 -1.41 9.53 11.04
N PRO A 28 -0.12 9.61 11.38
CA PRO A 28 0.64 8.45 11.86
C PRO A 28 0.16 7.93 13.21
N ASN A 29 -0.41 8.79 14.04
CA ASN A 29 -0.92 8.42 15.36
C ASN A 29 -2.33 7.80 15.34
N VAL A 30 -3.03 7.93 14.21
CA VAL A 30 -4.37 7.35 13.98
C VAL A 30 -4.30 6.64 12.63
N PRO A 31 -4.79 5.39 12.49
CA PRO A 31 -4.72 4.67 11.23
C PRO A 31 -5.71 5.25 10.21
N PHE A 32 -5.47 6.50 9.82
CA PHE A 32 -6.33 7.27 8.93
C PHE A 32 -5.48 8.04 7.89
N TRP A 33 -5.98 8.09 6.68
CA TRP A 33 -5.41 8.89 5.62
C TRP A 33 -6.53 9.47 4.73
N ILE A 34 -6.24 10.58 4.08
CA ILE A 34 -7.18 11.26 3.18
C ILE A 34 -6.44 11.82 1.97
N ALA A 35 -7.05 11.73 0.79
CA ALA A 35 -6.60 12.46 -0.38
C ALA A 35 -7.33 13.80 -0.44
N VAL A 36 -6.58 14.88 -0.54
CA VAL A 36 -7.12 16.24 -0.54
C VAL A 36 -6.64 17.04 -1.75
N THR A 37 -7.48 17.95 -2.20
CA THR A 37 -7.12 19.00 -3.15
C THR A 37 -6.24 20.06 -2.46
N GLU A 38 -5.69 20.99 -3.23
CA GLU A 38 -4.96 22.14 -2.67
C GLU A 38 -5.82 22.97 -1.70
N THR A 39 -7.11 23.15 -2.00
CA THR A 39 -8.05 23.84 -1.09
C THR A 39 -8.28 23.04 0.18
N GLY A 40 -8.50 21.74 0.07
CA GLY A 40 -8.64 20.86 1.24
C GLY A 40 -7.38 20.85 2.11
N PHE A 41 -6.19 20.87 1.50
CA PHE A 41 -4.94 20.97 2.25
C PHE A 41 -4.82 22.30 3.00
N LYS A 42 -5.17 23.42 2.38
CA LYS A 42 -5.24 24.72 3.06
C LYS A 42 -6.25 24.72 4.22
N ALA A 43 -7.37 24.00 4.07
CA ALA A 43 -8.32 23.85 5.17
C ALA A 43 -7.71 23.13 6.38
N LEU A 44 -6.93 22.07 6.17
CA LEU A 44 -6.21 21.36 7.23
C LEU A 44 -5.18 22.27 7.93
N GLU A 45 -4.39 23.00 7.16
CA GLU A 45 -3.39 23.95 7.67
C GLU A 45 -4.04 25.05 8.54
N GLU A 46 -5.15 25.61 8.07
CA GLU A 46 -5.87 26.64 8.83
C GLU A 46 -6.57 26.06 10.07
N MET A 47 -7.08 24.83 10.00
CA MET A 47 -7.64 24.13 11.17
C MET A 47 -6.57 23.90 12.23
N ARG A 48 -5.38 23.44 11.82
CA ARG A 48 -4.24 23.22 12.73
C ARG A 48 -3.85 24.50 13.48
N LYS A 49 -3.90 25.66 12.81
CA LYS A 49 -3.56 26.96 13.42
C LYS A 49 -4.66 27.49 14.35
N ASN A 50 -5.89 27.38 13.94
CA ASN A 50 -7.00 28.12 14.56
C ASN A 50 -7.91 27.25 15.44
N GLY A 51 -8.07 25.96 15.12
CA GLY A 51 -8.98 25.04 15.81
C GLY A 51 -10.46 25.45 15.76
N ASP A 52 -10.87 26.18 14.70
CA ASP A 52 -12.22 26.75 14.56
C ASP A 52 -12.65 26.72 13.08
N LYS A 53 -13.71 25.95 12.80
CA LYS A 53 -14.24 25.76 11.44
C LYS A 53 -14.76 27.06 10.80
N VAL A 54 -15.30 27.97 11.61
CA VAL A 54 -15.79 29.27 11.11
C VAL A 54 -14.61 30.11 10.62
N LYS A 55 -13.51 30.14 11.38
CA LYS A 55 -12.29 30.84 10.96
C LYS A 55 -11.66 30.23 9.73
N VAL A 56 -11.70 28.90 9.59
CA VAL A 56 -11.24 28.22 8.37
C VAL A 56 -12.08 28.67 7.17
N ALA A 57 -13.41 28.69 7.29
CA ALA A 57 -14.30 29.17 6.22
C ALA A 57 -14.01 30.64 5.85
N GLN A 58 -13.87 31.53 6.82
CA GLN A 58 -13.52 32.93 6.62
C GLN A 58 -12.19 33.08 5.86
N LYS A 59 -11.18 32.29 6.22
CA LYS A 59 -9.85 32.35 5.62
C LYS A 59 -9.83 31.85 4.17
N LEU A 60 -10.60 30.82 3.87
CA LEU A 60 -10.62 30.20 2.53
C LEU A 60 -11.52 30.94 1.55
N TYR A 61 -12.64 31.45 2.01
CA TYR A 61 -13.67 32.03 1.15
C TYR A 61 -13.86 33.55 1.34
N GLY A 62 -13.14 34.17 2.29
CA GLY A 62 -13.26 35.60 2.58
C GLY A 62 -14.55 35.97 3.31
N LYS A 63 -15.47 35.04 3.51
CA LYS A 63 -16.78 35.18 4.18
C LYS A 63 -17.05 33.97 5.05
N SER A 64 -18.04 34.07 5.95
CA SER A 64 -18.50 32.95 6.78
C SER A 64 -20.02 32.79 6.62
N GLU A 65 -20.50 32.76 5.39
CA GLU A 65 -21.89 32.48 5.08
C GLU A 65 -22.24 31.02 5.43
N LYS A 66 -23.52 30.75 5.69
CA LYS A 66 -23.99 29.44 6.18
C LYS A 66 -23.57 28.28 5.28
N GLU A 67 -23.63 28.46 3.95
CA GLU A 67 -23.23 27.44 2.97
C GLU A 67 -21.74 27.08 3.05
N GLN A 68 -20.85 28.06 3.22
CA GLN A 68 -19.40 27.84 3.29
C GLN A 68 -19.01 27.13 4.59
N VAL A 69 -19.68 27.47 5.69
CA VAL A 69 -19.48 26.76 6.96
C VAL A 69 -19.98 25.32 6.87
N GLU A 70 -21.07 25.08 6.15
CA GLU A 70 -21.59 23.73 5.91
C GLU A 70 -20.66 22.89 5.02
N GLU A 71 -20.06 23.47 3.98
CA GLU A 71 -19.05 22.82 3.16
C GLU A 71 -17.81 22.42 3.97
N ILE A 72 -17.31 23.32 4.81
CA ILE A 72 -16.22 23.05 5.74
C ILE A 72 -16.61 21.96 6.75
N ASN A 73 -17.82 21.95 7.26
CA ASN A 73 -18.30 20.88 8.13
C ASN A 73 -18.31 19.53 7.45
N LYS A 74 -18.80 19.45 6.20
CA LYS A 74 -18.76 18.20 5.40
C LYS A 74 -17.33 17.71 5.18
N PHE A 75 -16.40 18.62 4.91
CA PHE A 75 -14.98 18.28 4.74
C PHE A 75 -14.35 17.68 6.01
N PHE A 76 -14.66 18.26 7.19
CA PHE A 76 -14.07 17.81 8.45
C PHE A 76 -14.81 16.64 9.10
N LEU A 77 -16.01 16.29 8.68
CA LEU A 77 -16.81 15.21 9.28
C LEU A 77 -16.06 13.86 9.33
N PRO A 78 -15.44 13.36 8.26
CA PRO A 78 -14.68 12.11 8.32
C PRO A 78 -13.49 12.15 9.29
N LEU A 79 -12.88 13.33 9.48
CA LEU A 79 -11.77 13.52 10.41
C LEU A 79 -12.24 13.51 11.88
N GLU A 80 -13.45 14.02 12.13
CA GLU A 80 -14.08 13.95 13.47
C GLU A 80 -14.52 12.52 13.81
N GLU A 81 -15.14 11.83 12.86
CA GLU A 81 -15.56 10.43 13.02
C GLU A 81 -14.38 9.48 13.27
N SER A 82 -13.23 9.75 12.67
CA SER A 82 -12.00 8.99 12.87
C SER A 82 -11.17 9.44 14.09
N ASN A 83 -11.63 10.42 14.87
CA ASN A 83 -10.90 11.04 15.98
C ASN A 83 -9.56 11.69 15.59
N VAL A 84 -9.37 12.03 14.32
CA VAL A 84 -8.22 12.81 13.82
C VAL A 84 -8.40 14.29 14.15
N LEU A 85 -9.65 14.74 14.20
CA LEU A 85 -10.05 16.07 14.64
C LEU A 85 -10.96 15.92 15.87
N HIS A 86 -10.55 16.45 17.03
CA HIS A 86 -11.27 16.27 18.28
C HIS A 86 -11.31 17.56 19.13
N SER A 87 -12.26 17.61 20.05
CA SER A 87 -12.46 18.73 20.97
C SER A 87 -11.49 18.66 22.16
N THR A 88 -10.94 19.80 22.55
CA THR A 88 -10.12 19.92 23.78
C THR A 88 -10.94 19.75 25.07
N LEU A 89 -12.25 19.94 25.02
CA LEU A 89 -13.14 19.80 26.19
C LEU A 89 -13.62 18.38 26.43
N LYS A 90 -13.66 17.54 25.43
CA LYS A 90 -13.80 16.09 25.61
C LYS A 90 -12.47 15.61 26.15
N GLY A 91 -12.36 15.60 27.49
CA GLY A 91 -11.14 15.21 28.19
C GLY A 91 -10.47 14.04 27.49
N ASN A 92 -9.15 14.09 27.38
CA ASN A 92 -8.28 13.18 26.70
C ASN A 92 -8.94 11.82 26.46
N VAL A 93 -9.60 11.63 25.33
CA VAL A 93 -9.64 10.32 24.74
C VAL A 93 -8.20 10.10 24.28
N VAL A 94 -7.34 9.90 25.27
CA VAL A 94 -6.06 9.25 25.05
C VAL A 94 -6.46 7.91 24.49
N THR A 95 -6.58 7.88 23.18
CA THR A 95 -6.40 6.62 22.51
C THR A 95 -4.94 6.27 22.82
N ASN A 96 -4.76 5.57 23.93
CA ASN A 96 -3.57 4.77 24.20
C ASN A 96 -3.57 3.65 23.17
N ARG A 97 -3.81 4.02 21.91
CA ARG A 97 -3.65 3.17 20.74
C ARG A 97 -2.15 3.09 20.57
N LYS A 98 -1.62 2.03 21.17
CA LYS A 98 -0.31 1.51 20.83
C LYS A 98 -0.23 1.61 19.31
N VAL A 99 0.63 2.48 18.79
CA VAL A 99 0.87 2.57 17.35
C VAL A 99 1.30 1.18 16.93
N LEU A 100 0.39 0.45 16.26
CA LEU A 100 0.69 -0.90 15.80
C LEU A 100 1.58 -0.72 14.59
N LYS A 101 2.86 -0.98 14.77
CA LYS A 101 3.78 -1.06 13.65
C LYS A 101 3.34 -2.21 12.72
N PRO A 102 3.28 -2.00 11.40
CA PRO A 102 2.94 -3.08 10.48
C PRO A 102 3.98 -4.19 10.58
N ASN A 103 3.52 -5.43 10.65
CA ASN A 103 4.38 -6.62 10.63
C ASN A 103 4.57 -7.19 9.21
N LYS A 104 3.82 -6.68 8.23
CA LYS A 104 3.90 -7.12 6.83
C LYS A 104 3.67 -5.94 5.88
N ILE A 105 4.45 -5.89 4.82
CA ILE A 105 4.29 -4.95 3.70
C ILE A 105 4.14 -5.71 2.38
N THR A 106 3.44 -5.08 1.45
CA THR A 106 3.36 -5.51 0.05
C THR A 106 4.23 -4.59 -0.78
N PHE A 107 5.11 -5.16 -1.59
CA PHE A 107 6.05 -4.41 -2.42
C PHE A 107 5.83 -4.68 -3.90
N LEU A 108 5.56 -3.62 -4.64
CA LEU A 108 5.34 -3.66 -6.08
C LEU A 108 6.55 -3.05 -6.78
N GLN A 109 7.53 -3.89 -7.16
CA GLN A 109 8.71 -3.42 -7.90
C GLN A 109 8.35 -3.05 -9.34
N THR A 110 7.43 -3.79 -9.95
CA THR A 110 7.03 -3.61 -11.34
C THR A 110 5.54 -3.84 -11.53
N MET A 111 4.95 -3.10 -12.45
CA MET A 111 3.61 -3.37 -12.98
C MET A 111 3.65 -4.10 -14.33
N ARG A 112 4.85 -4.41 -14.84
CA ARG A 112 5.01 -5.22 -16.05
C ARG A 112 4.58 -6.65 -15.77
N CYS A 113 3.88 -7.24 -16.72
CA CYS A 113 3.46 -8.63 -16.66
C CYS A 113 3.60 -9.26 -18.07
N ASN A 114 4.00 -10.50 -18.12
CA ASN A 114 4.07 -11.27 -19.36
C ASN A 114 2.72 -11.90 -19.76
N LEU A 115 1.68 -11.74 -18.94
CA LEU A 115 0.30 -12.21 -19.20
C LEU A 115 -0.70 -11.05 -19.29
N ARG A 116 -1.89 -11.36 -19.84
CA ARG A 116 -3.08 -10.47 -19.93
C ARG A 116 -4.32 -11.23 -19.49
N CYS A 117 -4.37 -11.59 -18.20
CA CYS A 117 -5.46 -12.37 -17.64
C CYS A 117 -6.77 -11.60 -17.70
N ARG A 118 -7.88 -12.30 -18.01
CA ARG A 118 -9.22 -11.68 -18.18
C ARG A 118 -9.76 -11.01 -16.91
N HIS A 119 -9.43 -11.53 -15.74
CA HIS A 119 -9.87 -11.00 -14.44
C HIS A 119 -8.89 -10.01 -13.80
N CYS A 120 -7.80 -9.67 -14.50
CA CYS A 120 -6.75 -8.85 -13.93
C CYS A 120 -7.21 -7.41 -13.73
N CYS A 121 -7.30 -6.98 -12.48
CA CYS A 121 -7.73 -5.61 -12.13
C CYS A 121 -6.75 -4.51 -12.59
N VAL A 122 -5.53 -4.89 -13.00
CA VAL A 122 -4.52 -3.93 -13.50
C VAL A 122 -4.26 -4.07 -14.99
N ALA A 123 -4.93 -5.01 -15.69
CA ALA A 123 -4.70 -5.26 -17.12
C ALA A 123 -4.93 -4.03 -17.99
N ASP A 124 -5.95 -3.24 -17.67
CA ASP A 124 -6.37 -2.06 -18.43
C ASP A 124 -5.81 -0.74 -17.88
N MET A 125 -4.94 -0.81 -16.87
CA MET A 125 -4.31 0.40 -16.37
C MET A 125 -3.41 1.03 -17.44
N PRO A 126 -3.52 2.35 -17.70
CA PRO A 126 -2.82 3.02 -18.80
C PRO A 126 -1.28 3.01 -18.69
N ASN A 127 -0.75 2.48 -17.61
CA ASN A 127 0.67 2.51 -17.27
C ASN A 127 1.36 1.13 -17.24
N GLN A 128 0.85 0.12 -17.95
CA GLN A 128 1.48 -1.22 -18.00
C GLN A 128 2.90 -1.24 -18.63
N ASN A 129 3.28 -0.15 -19.28
CA ASN A 129 4.63 0.05 -19.83
C ASN A 129 5.56 0.83 -18.89
N LEU A 130 5.16 1.01 -17.61
CA LEU A 130 6.04 1.64 -16.63
C LEU A 130 7.31 0.79 -16.47
N GLU A 131 8.43 1.47 -16.46
CA GLU A 131 9.71 0.87 -16.10
C GLU A 131 9.61 0.26 -14.70
N SER A 132 10.26 -0.88 -14.53
CA SER A 132 10.45 -1.45 -13.19
C SER A 132 11.23 -0.47 -12.33
N MET A 133 10.90 -0.43 -11.05
CA MET A 133 11.73 0.29 -10.09
C MET A 133 13.15 -0.27 -10.14
N SER A 134 14.15 0.58 -10.34
CA SER A 134 15.55 0.14 -10.34
C SER A 134 15.93 -0.47 -8.99
N LEU A 135 16.91 -1.37 -8.99
CA LEU A 135 17.37 -2.04 -7.77
C LEU A 135 17.72 -1.05 -6.64
N ASP A 136 18.42 0.04 -6.97
CA ASP A 136 18.80 1.06 -5.96
C ASP A 136 17.61 1.79 -5.36
N LYS A 137 16.60 2.11 -6.18
CA LYS A 137 15.35 2.72 -5.67
C LYS A 137 14.57 1.72 -4.80
N ALA A 138 14.52 0.47 -5.21
CA ALA A 138 13.85 -0.60 -4.46
C ALA A 138 14.53 -0.84 -3.10
N LYS A 139 15.86 -0.90 -3.05
CA LYS A 139 16.63 -1.02 -1.80
C LYS A 139 16.35 0.15 -0.86
N LYS A 140 16.44 1.39 -1.35
CA LYS A 140 16.10 2.59 -0.55
C LYS A 140 14.67 2.59 -0.02
N ALA A 141 13.72 2.06 -0.79
CA ALA A 141 12.34 1.92 -0.35
C ALA A 141 12.22 0.88 0.78
N LEU A 142 12.89 -0.26 0.69
CA LEU A 142 12.93 -1.27 1.75
C LEU A 142 13.58 -0.73 3.04
N ASP A 143 14.67 0.03 2.93
CA ASP A 143 15.30 0.68 4.09
C ASP A 143 14.32 1.60 4.83
N ARG A 144 13.55 2.38 4.09
CA ARG A 144 12.52 3.26 4.67
C ARG A 144 11.39 2.47 5.33
N CYS A 145 10.99 1.34 4.75
CA CYS A 145 9.97 0.48 5.35
C CYS A 145 10.39 -0.03 6.73
N LEU A 146 11.69 -0.30 6.95
CA LEU A 146 12.19 -0.74 8.26
C LEU A 146 11.92 0.26 9.38
N LEU A 147 11.89 1.57 9.07
CA LEU A 147 11.65 2.62 10.06
C LEU A 147 10.26 2.56 10.68
N ILE A 148 9.29 2.01 9.95
CA ILE A 148 7.88 1.95 10.36
C ILE A 148 7.42 0.54 10.77
N MET A 149 8.21 -0.49 10.50
CA MET A 149 7.82 -1.90 10.75
C MET A 149 8.07 -2.34 12.17
N ASP A 150 7.37 -3.41 12.57
CA ASP A 150 7.65 -4.12 13.81
C ASP A 150 9.05 -4.77 13.73
N GLU A 151 9.81 -4.67 14.82
CA GLU A 151 11.17 -5.22 14.86
C GLU A 151 11.20 -6.74 14.92
N LYS A 152 10.16 -7.35 15.49
CA LYS A 152 10.09 -8.79 15.73
C LYS A 152 9.64 -9.59 14.52
N GLU A 153 8.72 -9.01 13.73
CA GLU A 153 8.16 -9.67 12.56
C GLU A 153 8.17 -8.73 11.36
N LYS A 154 8.98 -9.06 10.37
CA LYS A 154 9.15 -8.29 9.15
C LYS A 154 8.74 -9.14 7.94
N GLY A 155 7.46 -9.12 7.60
CA GLY A 155 6.94 -9.78 6.40
C GLY A 155 7.06 -8.86 5.18
N LEU A 156 7.51 -9.42 4.06
CA LEU A 156 7.57 -8.74 2.75
C LEU A 156 6.94 -9.63 1.71
N SER A 157 5.86 -9.17 1.06
CA SER A 157 5.26 -9.87 -0.09
C SER A 157 5.51 -9.11 -1.37
N PHE A 158 6.18 -9.73 -2.32
CA PHE A 158 6.30 -9.20 -3.67
C PHE A 158 5.04 -9.51 -4.48
N LEU A 159 4.40 -8.45 -4.96
CA LEU A 159 3.26 -8.45 -5.87
C LEU A 159 3.51 -7.46 -7.02
N GLY A 160 2.52 -7.26 -7.87
CA GLY A 160 2.53 -6.27 -8.94
C GLY A 160 1.87 -6.80 -10.20
N GLY A 161 2.47 -6.56 -11.37
CA GLY A 161 2.15 -7.29 -12.57
C GLY A 161 2.62 -8.73 -12.43
N GLU A 162 3.84 -9.04 -12.88
CA GLU A 162 4.56 -10.27 -12.54
C GLU A 162 5.91 -9.89 -11.90
N PRO A 163 6.14 -10.21 -10.64
CA PRO A 163 7.37 -9.83 -9.95
C PRO A 163 8.64 -10.35 -10.62
N LEU A 164 8.59 -11.53 -11.26
CA LEU A 164 9.73 -12.11 -11.98
C LEU A 164 10.08 -11.33 -13.27
N CYS A 165 9.23 -10.42 -13.73
CA CYS A 165 9.57 -9.42 -14.75
C CYS A 165 10.33 -8.22 -14.19
N GLY A 166 10.54 -8.15 -12.87
CA GLY A 166 11.23 -7.07 -12.21
C GLY A 166 12.73 -7.06 -12.50
N GLU A 167 13.32 -5.86 -12.57
CA GLU A 167 14.76 -5.72 -12.78
C GLU A 167 15.52 -6.27 -11.57
N LYS A 168 16.46 -7.19 -11.84
CA LYS A 168 17.35 -7.76 -10.80
C LYS A 168 16.61 -8.29 -9.57
N PHE A 169 15.48 -8.96 -9.81
CA PHE A 169 14.64 -9.50 -8.74
C PHE A 169 15.40 -10.40 -7.75
N PRO A 170 16.31 -11.32 -8.18
CA PRO A 170 17.11 -12.13 -7.25
C PRO A 170 17.93 -11.30 -6.27
N GLU A 171 18.61 -10.26 -6.75
CA GLU A 171 19.44 -9.37 -5.91
C GLU A 171 18.59 -8.55 -4.94
N LEU A 172 17.36 -8.18 -5.33
CA LEU A 172 16.42 -7.51 -4.44
C LEU A 172 15.94 -8.44 -3.33
N VAL A 173 15.66 -9.70 -3.64
CA VAL A 173 15.31 -10.72 -2.64
C VAL A 173 16.47 -10.95 -1.66
N GLU A 174 17.68 -11.10 -2.13
CA GLU A 174 18.85 -11.27 -1.25
C GLU A 174 19.04 -10.06 -0.35
N TYR A 175 18.86 -8.86 -0.86
CA TYR A 175 18.88 -7.64 -0.06
C TYR A 175 17.79 -7.62 1.00
N ALA A 176 16.54 -7.92 0.64
CA ALA A 176 15.44 -7.99 1.59
C ALA A 176 15.71 -9.01 2.72
N ARG A 177 16.27 -10.17 2.36
CA ARG A 177 16.68 -11.19 3.34
C ARG A 177 17.78 -10.70 4.27
N SER A 178 18.76 -9.95 3.77
CA SER A 178 19.82 -9.34 4.60
C SER A 178 19.30 -8.33 5.62
N LEU A 179 18.16 -7.68 5.31
CA LEU A 179 17.46 -6.79 6.23
C LEU A 179 16.54 -7.52 7.24
N GLY A 180 16.50 -8.85 7.19
CA GLY A 180 15.71 -9.69 8.09
C GLY A 180 14.24 -9.90 7.68
N PHE A 181 13.86 -9.54 6.45
CA PHE A 181 12.50 -9.81 5.97
C PHE A 181 12.23 -11.31 5.77
N LYS A 182 11.04 -11.76 6.20
CA LYS A 182 10.43 -13.01 5.72
C LYS A 182 9.80 -12.74 4.37
N VAL A 183 10.33 -13.34 3.30
CA VAL A 183 9.93 -13.00 1.93
C VAL A 183 8.86 -13.96 1.42
N GLY A 184 7.78 -13.40 0.91
CA GLY A 184 6.75 -14.06 0.10
C GLY A 184 6.72 -13.50 -1.32
N LEU A 185 6.26 -14.31 -2.26
CA LEU A 185 6.11 -13.96 -3.66
C LEU A 185 4.77 -14.48 -4.17
N SER A 186 3.98 -13.64 -4.83
CA SER A 186 2.86 -14.09 -5.66
C SER A 186 3.25 -13.99 -7.13
N THR A 187 3.18 -15.11 -7.84
CA THR A 187 3.60 -15.22 -9.24
C THR A 187 2.57 -15.96 -10.07
N ASN A 188 2.51 -15.65 -11.35
CA ASN A 188 1.75 -16.44 -12.32
C ASN A 188 2.44 -17.77 -12.68
N GLY A 189 3.67 -17.99 -12.22
CA GLY A 189 4.41 -19.23 -12.36
C GLY A 189 5.07 -19.47 -13.72
N THR A 190 4.75 -18.71 -14.76
CA THR A 190 5.23 -19.00 -16.13
C THR A 190 6.70 -18.70 -16.36
N LEU A 191 7.32 -17.91 -15.48
CA LEU A 191 8.75 -17.55 -15.54
C LEU A 191 9.60 -18.32 -14.50
N VAL A 192 9.02 -19.28 -13.81
CA VAL A 192 9.73 -20.08 -12.82
C VAL A 192 10.62 -21.09 -13.53
N ASP A 193 11.90 -20.95 -13.30
CA ASP A 193 12.96 -21.84 -13.79
C ASP A 193 13.76 -22.47 -12.64
N GLU A 194 14.75 -23.28 -12.99
CA GLU A 194 15.60 -23.97 -11.99
C GLU A 194 16.44 -22.97 -11.17
N ALA A 195 16.90 -21.88 -11.79
CA ALA A 195 17.68 -20.86 -11.10
C ALA A 195 16.81 -20.15 -10.04
N PHE A 196 15.57 -19.82 -10.40
CA PHE A 196 14.61 -19.29 -9.44
C PHE A 196 14.30 -20.29 -8.31
N ALA A 197 14.04 -21.56 -8.63
CA ALA A 197 13.73 -22.57 -7.61
C ALA A 197 14.87 -22.73 -6.58
N ARG A 198 16.13 -22.75 -7.04
CA ARG A 198 17.30 -22.75 -6.16
C ARG A 198 17.40 -21.50 -5.31
N MET A 199 17.19 -20.33 -5.89
CA MET A 199 17.20 -19.04 -5.21
C MET A 199 16.07 -18.97 -4.18
N ALA A 200 14.87 -19.40 -4.52
CA ALA A 200 13.73 -19.42 -3.62
C ALA A 200 13.98 -20.33 -2.41
N LYS A 201 14.56 -21.51 -2.63
CA LYS A 201 14.94 -22.41 -1.53
C LYS A 201 16.03 -21.80 -0.65
N LYS A 202 17.12 -21.30 -1.25
CA LYS A 202 18.23 -20.66 -0.53
C LYS A 202 17.74 -19.52 0.39
N ASN A 203 16.80 -18.73 -0.10
CA ASN A 203 16.28 -17.55 0.62
C ASN A 203 15.02 -17.82 1.44
N ASN A 204 14.58 -19.07 1.52
CA ASN A 204 13.38 -19.50 2.24
C ASN A 204 12.16 -18.64 1.87
N ILE A 205 11.87 -18.54 0.56
CA ILE A 205 10.74 -17.78 0.03
C ILE A 205 9.48 -18.64 0.10
N ASN A 206 8.39 -18.10 0.62
CA ASN A 206 7.05 -18.65 0.45
C ASN A 206 6.51 -18.21 -0.93
N VAL A 207 6.27 -19.16 -1.81
CA VAL A 207 5.83 -18.88 -3.19
C VAL A 207 4.35 -19.20 -3.34
N GLN A 208 3.55 -18.17 -3.59
CA GLN A 208 2.14 -18.30 -3.94
C GLN A 208 1.99 -18.32 -5.45
N ILE A 209 1.55 -19.45 -5.99
CA ILE A 209 1.33 -19.64 -7.43
C ILE A 209 -0.14 -19.46 -7.77
N SER A 210 -0.40 -18.69 -8.77
CA SER A 210 -1.75 -18.48 -9.30
C SER A 210 -2.17 -19.67 -10.18
N LEU A 211 -3.19 -20.40 -9.75
CA LEU A 211 -3.75 -21.52 -10.48
C LEU A 211 -5.29 -21.39 -10.47
N ASP A 212 -5.90 -21.09 -11.61
CA ASP A 212 -7.34 -20.93 -11.72
C ASP A 212 -7.96 -22.18 -12.33
N GLY A 213 -9.01 -22.69 -11.68
CA GLY A 213 -9.67 -23.90 -12.08
C GLY A 213 -8.89 -25.19 -11.80
N THR A 214 -9.51 -26.33 -12.10
CA THR A 214 -8.98 -27.67 -11.85
C THR A 214 -8.40 -28.34 -13.10
N ASP A 215 -8.53 -27.72 -14.25
CA ASP A 215 -8.13 -28.24 -15.55
C ASP A 215 -7.55 -27.12 -16.45
N ARG A 216 -6.98 -27.56 -17.58
CA ARG A 216 -6.38 -26.69 -18.59
C ARG A 216 -7.37 -25.67 -19.14
N GLU A 217 -8.58 -26.10 -19.45
CA GLU A 217 -9.54 -25.26 -20.16
C GLU A 217 -9.94 -24.07 -19.29
N SER A 218 -10.30 -24.31 -18.03
CA SER A 218 -10.67 -23.25 -17.08
C SER A 218 -9.51 -22.32 -16.76
N HIS A 219 -8.31 -22.86 -16.55
CA HIS A 219 -7.13 -22.04 -16.28
C HIS A 219 -6.77 -21.14 -17.48
N GLU A 220 -6.67 -21.73 -18.67
CA GLU A 220 -6.26 -20.99 -19.87
C GLU A 220 -7.36 -20.03 -20.36
N PHE A 221 -8.62 -20.31 -20.07
CA PHE A 221 -9.72 -19.36 -20.30
C PHE A 221 -9.47 -18.02 -19.58
N VAL A 222 -8.95 -18.08 -18.38
CA VAL A 222 -8.71 -16.89 -17.54
C VAL A 222 -7.35 -16.27 -17.82
N ARG A 223 -6.29 -17.08 -17.86
CA ARG A 223 -4.89 -16.61 -17.89
C ARG A 223 -4.22 -16.57 -19.26
N GLY A 224 -4.82 -17.20 -20.23
CA GLY A 224 -4.32 -17.27 -21.59
C GLY A 224 -3.78 -18.66 -21.96
N LYS A 225 -3.83 -18.92 -23.26
CA LYS A 225 -3.47 -20.21 -23.84
C LYS A 225 -1.99 -20.53 -23.62
N GLY A 226 -1.67 -21.78 -23.28
CA GLY A 226 -0.30 -22.26 -23.05
C GLY A 226 0.24 -22.03 -21.64
N THR A 227 -0.53 -21.40 -20.76
CA THR A 227 -0.08 -21.12 -19.38
C THR A 227 -0.19 -22.32 -18.44
N TRP A 228 -1.10 -23.25 -18.69
CA TRP A 228 -1.31 -24.43 -17.84
C TRP A 228 -0.04 -25.29 -17.67
N ASP A 229 0.60 -25.67 -18.77
CA ASP A 229 1.79 -26.53 -18.71
C ASP A 229 2.94 -25.84 -17.99
N SER A 230 3.09 -24.54 -18.19
CA SER A 230 4.11 -23.72 -17.51
C SER A 230 3.89 -23.70 -15.99
N VAL A 231 2.65 -23.48 -15.55
CA VAL A 231 2.31 -23.43 -14.12
C VAL A 231 2.47 -24.80 -13.47
N ILE A 232 1.98 -25.88 -14.10
CA ILE A 232 2.14 -27.24 -13.56
C ILE A 232 3.63 -27.63 -13.48
N SER A 233 4.43 -27.26 -14.50
CA SER A 233 5.87 -27.46 -14.48
C SER A 233 6.56 -26.68 -13.37
N ALA A 234 6.16 -25.43 -13.12
CA ALA A 234 6.64 -24.60 -12.04
C ALA A 234 6.35 -25.23 -10.65
N ILE A 235 5.12 -25.72 -10.45
CA ILE A 235 4.74 -26.40 -9.20
C ILE A 235 5.60 -27.65 -8.97
N ARG A 236 5.77 -28.48 -10.00
CA ARG A 236 6.62 -29.67 -9.90
C ARG A 236 8.07 -29.32 -9.60
N LEU A 237 8.59 -28.29 -10.25
CA LEU A 237 9.97 -27.83 -10.07
C LEU A 237 10.19 -27.29 -8.65
N LEU A 238 9.32 -26.44 -8.16
CA LEU A 238 9.43 -25.91 -6.80
C LEU A 238 9.31 -26.99 -5.74
N ASN A 239 8.41 -27.98 -5.93
CA ASN A 239 8.33 -29.16 -5.07
C ASN A 239 9.61 -29.99 -5.09
N LYS A 240 10.21 -30.21 -6.27
CA LYS A 240 11.51 -30.91 -6.41
C LYS A 240 12.61 -30.25 -5.56
N TYR A 241 12.59 -28.91 -5.46
CA TYR A 241 13.54 -28.14 -4.65
C TYR A 241 13.09 -27.92 -3.21
N CYS A 242 11.98 -28.52 -2.79
CA CYS A 242 11.39 -28.35 -1.44
C CYS A 242 11.19 -26.88 -1.07
N VAL A 243 10.73 -26.07 -2.01
CA VAL A 243 10.27 -24.69 -1.77
C VAL A 243 8.90 -24.75 -1.16
N ASP A 244 8.63 -23.88 -0.18
CA ASP A 244 7.29 -23.72 0.40
C ASP A 244 6.36 -23.03 -0.61
N ILE A 245 5.31 -23.75 -1.05
CA ILE A 245 4.38 -23.27 -2.07
C ILE A 245 2.93 -23.29 -1.57
N GLN A 246 2.19 -22.30 -2.03
CA GLN A 246 0.74 -22.23 -1.89
C GLN A 246 0.12 -21.96 -3.26
N THR A 247 -1.05 -22.50 -3.52
CA THR A 247 -1.82 -22.16 -4.72
C THR A 247 -2.92 -21.19 -4.36
N ASN A 248 -3.09 -20.16 -5.18
CA ASN A 248 -4.19 -19.22 -5.09
C ASN A 248 -5.16 -19.49 -6.24
N LEU A 249 -6.38 -19.87 -5.87
CA LEU A 249 -7.50 -20.09 -6.81
C LEU A 249 -8.42 -18.87 -6.77
N VAL A 250 -8.78 -18.36 -7.94
CA VAL A 250 -9.77 -17.28 -8.09
C VAL A 250 -11.00 -17.81 -8.83
#